data_a7d42e53998d8e59e42b4ae74aff10d5
#
_entry.id   a7d42e53998d8e59e42b4ae74aff10d5
#
_cell.length_a   1.000
_cell.length_b   1.000
_cell.length_c   1.000
_cell.angle_alpha   90.00
_cell.angle_beta   90.00
_cell.angle_gamma   90.00
#
_symmetry.space_group_name_H-M   'P 1'
#
loop_
_entity.id
_entity.type
_entity.pdbx_description
1 polymer ?
#
loop_
_entity_poly.entity_id
_entity_poly.type
_entity_poly.pdbx_seq_one_letter_code
_entity_poly.pdbx_strand_id
1 'polypeptide(L)'
;VAHWTDGGREVAYVLATRGEAGIDSLEPAISGPLREAEQRASAEVVGVGSVEFLDHRDGVIEYGPALRRDIAAAIRRHRPELVITLNHRDTWGGTYRNTPDHVAVGRAALDAAADAGNRWIFPELGAEGLVPWDGVRWVGVFGSDRPTHAVDAEPGLERGIRSLLAHRTYVEALTEEDPEQYCRNLLTDGVGQAADRFGGRPAVTFELFPC
;
A
#
# COMPACT_ATOMS: atom_id res chain seq x y z
N VAL A 1 -9.97 2.00 -1.89
CA VAL A 1 -10.27 0.56 -1.86
C VAL A 1 -11.74 0.33 -1.62
N ALA A 2 -12.33 0.74 -0.47
CA ALA A 2 -13.72 0.47 -0.11
C ALA A 2 -14.73 0.69 -1.27
N HIS A 3 -14.62 1.82 -1.97
CA HIS A 3 -15.46 2.11 -3.13
C HIS A 3 -15.30 1.09 -4.29
N TRP A 4 -14.08 0.58 -4.50
CA TRP A 4 -13.82 -0.41 -5.55
C TRP A 4 -14.36 -1.80 -5.19
N THR A 5 -14.20 -2.22 -3.94
CA THR A 5 -14.75 -3.51 -3.47
C THR A 5 -16.27 -3.50 -3.46
N ASP A 6 -16.91 -2.37 -3.10
CA ASP A 6 -18.37 -2.18 -3.22
C ASP A 6 -18.84 -2.26 -4.70
N GLY A 7 -17.99 -1.81 -5.63
CA GLY A 7 -18.21 -1.96 -7.07
C GLY A 7 -17.87 -3.34 -7.64
N GLY A 8 -17.59 -4.34 -6.79
CA GLY A 8 -17.29 -5.72 -7.20
C GLY A 8 -15.87 -5.92 -7.75
N ARG A 9 -14.93 -4.99 -7.50
CA ARG A 9 -13.52 -5.17 -7.87
C ARG A 9 -12.82 -6.04 -6.83
N GLU A 10 -12.06 -7.01 -7.31
CA GLU A 10 -11.16 -7.78 -6.45
C GLU A 10 -9.92 -6.95 -6.12
N VAL A 11 -9.57 -6.92 -4.83
CA VAL A 11 -8.37 -6.23 -4.33
C VAL A 11 -7.62 -7.18 -3.42
N ALA A 12 -6.30 -7.26 -3.61
CA ALA A 12 -5.39 -7.97 -2.72
C ALA A 12 -4.39 -6.98 -2.11
N TYR A 13 -4.05 -7.20 -0.85
CA TYR A 13 -2.98 -6.48 -0.18
C TYR A 13 -1.74 -7.36 -0.11
N VAL A 14 -0.59 -6.77 -0.46
CA VAL A 14 0.73 -7.37 -0.29
C VAL A 14 1.57 -6.41 0.54
N LEU A 15 1.92 -6.83 1.76
CA LEU A 15 2.71 -6.05 2.71
C LEU A 15 4.15 -6.56 2.67
N ALA A 16 5.12 -5.68 2.47
CA ALA A 16 6.53 -6.06 2.45
C ALA A 16 7.02 -6.56 3.82
N THR A 17 6.47 -6.00 4.91
CA THR A 17 6.79 -6.34 6.30
C THR A 17 5.51 -6.55 7.10
N ARG A 18 5.65 -6.92 8.36
CA ARG A 18 4.54 -6.94 9.33
C ARG A 18 4.42 -5.63 10.12
N GLY A 19 5.27 -4.65 9.82
CA GLY A 19 5.33 -3.39 10.60
C GLY A 19 5.85 -3.61 12.02
N GLU A 20 6.69 -4.64 12.20
CA GLU A 20 7.11 -5.13 13.51
C GLU A 20 8.00 -4.17 14.29
N ALA A 21 8.62 -3.21 13.62
CA ALA A 21 9.41 -2.14 14.25
C ALA A 21 8.63 -0.83 14.44
N GLY A 22 7.34 -0.80 14.05
CA GLY A 22 6.55 0.44 14.04
C GLY A 22 6.05 0.92 15.41
N ILE A 23 6.18 0.11 16.47
CA ILE A 23 5.79 0.47 17.85
C ILE A 23 7.01 0.33 18.75
N ASP A 24 7.68 1.43 19.07
CA ASP A 24 8.93 1.45 19.82
C ASP A 24 8.85 0.79 21.21
N SER A 25 7.69 0.84 21.85
CA SER A 25 7.46 0.24 23.17
C SER A 25 7.20 -1.27 23.14
N LEU A 26 7.12 -1.90 21.98
CA LEU A 26 6.85 -3.34 21.81
C LEU A 26 7.99 -4.03 21.06
N GLU A 27 8.45 -5.16 21.61
CA GLU A 27 9.43 -6.00 20.89
C GLU A 27 8.84 -6.49 19.56
N PRO A 28 9.66 -6.59 18.48
CA PRO A 28 9.22 -7.03 17.16
C PRO A 28 8.50 -8.39 17.15
N ALA A 29 8.91 -9.32 18.04
CA ALA A 29 8.27 -10.63 18.18
C ALA A 29 6.82 -10.55 18.71
N ILE A 30 6.47 -9.48 19.41
CA ILE A 30 5.11 -9.20 19.92
C ILE A 30 4.37 -8.30 18.91
N SER A 31 5.02 -7.24 18.46
CA SER A 31 4.45 -6.25 17.54
C SER A 31 4.04 -6.88 16.21
N GLY A 32 4.90 -7.72 15.60
CA GLY A 32 4.63 -8.30 14.28
C GLY A 32 3.31 -9.06 14.18
N PRO A 33 3.06 -10.10 15.00
CA PRO A 33 1.78 -10.81 14.99
C PRO A 33 0.57 -9.92 15.30
N LEU A 34 0.73 -8.95 16.20
CA LEU A 34 -0.33 -8.00 16.53
C LEU A 34 -0.69 -7.13 15.31
N ARG A 35 0.33 -6.53 14.68
CA ARG A 35 0.17 -5.68 13.50
C ARG A 35 -0.40 -6.46 12.30
N GLU A 36 -0.02 -7.74 12.15
CA GLU A 36 -0.60 -8.61 11.14
C GLU A 36 -2.10 -8.84 11.39
N ALA A 37 -2.50 -9.07 12.64
CA ALA A 37 -3.91 -9.25 12.99
C ALA A 37 -4.72 -7.96 12.75
N GLU A 38 -4.19 -6.79 13.14
CA GLU A 38 -4.80 -5.49 12.87
C GLU A 38 -4.95 -5.23 11.37
N GLN A 39 -3.91 -5.53 10.57
CA GLN A 39 -3.95 -5.36 9.12
C GLN A 39 -5.02 -6.24 8.46
N ARG A 40 -5.19 -7.49 8.91
CA ARG A 40 -6.25 -8.35 8.40
C ARG A 40 -7.64 -7.83 8.77
N ALA A 41 -7.83 -7.38 10.00
CA ALA A 41 -9.09 -6.75 10.43
C ALA A 41 -9.38 -5.46 9.64
N SER A 42 -8.37 -4.62 9.41
CA SER A 42 -8.47 -3.42 8.57
C SER A 42 -8.88 -3.75 7.13
N ALA A 43 -8.27 -4.77 6.54
CA ALA A 43 -8.58 -5.24 5.19
C ALA A 43 -10.03 -5.73 5.07
N GLU A 44 -10.52 -6.48 6.04
CA GLU A 44 -11.90 -6.96 6.10
C GLU A 44 -12.92 -5.80 6.09
N VAL A 45 -12.66 -4.74 6.85
CA VAL A 45 -13.53 -3.54 6.88
C VAL A 45 -13.75 -2.94 5.49
N VAL A 46 -12.74 -2.95 4.63
CA VAL A 46 -12.82 -2.41 3.26
C VAL A 46 -13.08 -3.46 2.18
N GLY A 47 -13.43 -4.70 2.58
CA GLY A 47 -13.82 -5.76 1.66
C GLY A 47 -12.65 -6.46 0.94
N VAL A 48 -11.45 -6.40 1.50
CA VAL A 48 -10.26 -7.09 0.98
C VAL A 48 -10.10 -8.43 1.68
N GLY A 49 -10.29 -9.53 0.95
CA GLY A 49 -10.19 -10.89 1.50
C GLY A 49 -8.80 -11.52 1.38
N SER A 50 -7.92 -10.96 0.56
CA SER A 50 -6.56 -11.48 0.35
C SER A 50 -5.53 -10.52 0.92
N VAL A 51 -4.82 -10.97 1.97
CA VAL A 51 -3.73 -10.23 2.62
C VAL A 51 -2.52 -11.14 2.72
N GLU A 52 -1.48 -10.80 1.98
CA GLU A 52 -0.20 -11.51 1.93
C GLU A 52 0.89 -10.67 2.59
N PHE A 53 1.78 -11.30 3.34
CA PHE A 53 2.96 -10.67 3.92
C PHE A 53 4.21 -11.29 3.30
N LEU A 54 5.11 -10.44 2.84
CA LEU A 54 6.47 -10.82 2.49
C LEU A 54 7.34 -10.84 3.77
N ASP A 55 8.48 -11.51 3.73
CA ASP A 55 9.30 -11.70 4.92
C ASP A 55 10.48 -10.69 5.00
N HIS A 56 10.28 -9.45 4.53
CA HIS A 56 11.26 -8.39 4.69
C HIS A 56 11.15 -7.79 6.10
N ARG A 57 12.31 -7.34 6.62
CA ARG A 57 12.37 -6.70 7.95
C ARG A 57 11.93 -5.25 7.88
N ASP A 58 11.04 -4.89 8.78
CA ASP A 58 10.52 -3.53 8.90
C ASP A 58 11.61 -2.52 9.30
N GLY A 59 11.60 -1.35 8.65
CA GLY A 59 12.53 -0.25 8.89
C GLY A 59 13.87 -0.35 8.15
N VAL A 60 14.17 -1.49 7.52
CA VAL A 60 15.48 -1.76 6.90
C VAL A 60 15.38 -2.45 5.54
N ILE A 61 14.32 -2.20 4.80
CA ILE A 61 14.14 -2.76 3.45
C ILE A 61 15.17 -2.16 2.50
N GLU A 62 15.89 -3.03 1.79
CA GLU A 62 16.79 -2.62 0.72
C GLU A 62 16.14 -2.81 -0.65
N TYR A 63 16.20 -1.75 -1.50
CA TYR A 63 15.87 -1.90 -2.90
C TYR A 63 16.88 -2.82 -3.59
N GLY A 64 16.39 -3.85 -4.27
CA GLY A 64 17.26 -4.79 -4.97
C GLY A 64 16.50 -5.95 -5.60
N PRO A 65 17.25 -6.91 -6.22
CA PRO A 65 16.64 -8.05 -6.91
C PRO A 65 15.74 -8.92 -6.01
N ALA A 66 16.07 -9.09 -4.73
CA ALA A 66 15.26 -9.89 -3.81
C ALA A 66 13.86 -9.29 -3.61
N LEU A 67 13.78 -8.00 -3.27
CA LEU A 67 12.49 -7.31 -3.11
C LEU A 67 11.68 -7.30 -4.41
N ARG A 68 12.33 -7.00 -5.55
CA ARG A 68 11.68 -7.02 -6.88
C ARG A 68 11.13 -8.41 -7.22
N ARG A 69 11.90 -9.47 -6.93
CA ARG A 69 11.48 -10.87 -7.13
C ARG A 69 10.22 -11.20 -6.34
N ASP A 70 10.20 -10.86 -5.06
CA ASP A 70 9.08 -11.19 -4.18
C ASP A 70 7.81 -10.42 -4.57
N ILE A 71 7.94 -9.14 -4.96
CA ILE A 71 6.83 -8.36 -5.51
C ILE A 71 6.38 -8.92 -6.88
N ALA A 72 7.30 -9.30 -7.78
CA ALA A 72 6.97 -9.93 -9.05
C ALA A 72 6.27 -11.28 -8.86
N ALA A 73 6.67 -12.07 -7.86
CA ALA A 73 5.99 -13.30 -7.48
C ALA A 73 4.55 -13.05 -7.05
N ALA A 74 4.32 -12.04 -6.22
CA ALA A 74 2.97 -11.63 -5.81
C ALA A 74 2.13 -11.15 -7.01
N ILE A 75 2.71 -10.35 -7.91
CA ILE A 75 2.02 -9.91 -9.14
C ILE A 75 1.65 -11.12 -10.02
N ARG A 76 2.54 -12.10 -10.21
CA ARG A 76 2.22 -13.33 -10.96
C ARG A 76 1.14 -14.18 -10.30
N ARG A 77 1.06 -14.16 -8.96
CA ARG A 77 0.05 -14.89 -8.17
C ARG A 77 -1.31 -14.24 -8.27
N HIS A 78 -1.38 -12.93 -8.04
CA HIS A 78 -2.63 -12.17 -8.00
C HIS A 78 -3.12 -11.68 -9.37
N ARG A 79 -2.24 -11.59 -10.36
CA ARG A 79 -2.54 -11.21 -11.75
C ARG A 79 -3.32 -9.90 -11.88
N PRO A 80 -2.89 -8.80 -11.25
CA PRO A 80 -3.61 -7.54 -11.27
C PRO A 80 -3.48 -6.81 -12.60
N GLU A 81 -4.49 -6.00 -12.95
CA GLU A 81 -4.40 -5.02 -14.03
C GLU A 81 -3.86 -3.66 -13.53
N LEU A 82 -4.03 -3.36 -12.25
CA LEU A 82 -3.54 -2.16 -11.57
C LEU A 82 -2.75 -2.56 -10.31
N VAL A 83 -1.53 -2.11 -10.24
CA VAL A 83 -0.72 -2.17 -9.01
C VAL A 83 -0.74 -0.78 -8.36
N ILE A 84 -1.01 -0.71 -7.06
CA ILE A 84 -0.90 0.54 -6.29
C ILE A 84 0.25 0.38 -5.31
N THR A 85 1.10 1.39 -5.25
CA THR A 85 2.24 1.44 -4.34
C THR A 85 2.42 2.81 -3.73
N LEU A 86 3.37 2.93 -2.81
CA LEU A 86 3.70 4.16 -2.10
C LEU A 86 4.63 5.05 -2.92
N ASN A 87 4.73 6.31 -2.52
CA ASN A 87 5.68 7.27 -3.08
C ASN A 87 7.11 6.74 -3.01
N HIS A 88 7.75 6.63 -4.18
CA HIS A 88 9.12 6.13 -4.37
C HIS A 88 10.19 7.22 -4.33
N ARG A 89 9.80 8.46 -4.07
CA ARG A 89 10.72 9.60 -3.96
C ARG A 89 11.15 9.84 -2.53
N ASP A 90 12.27 10.52 -2.36
CA ASP A 90 12.87 10.79 -1.06
C ASP A 90 12.05 11.72 -0.17
N THR A 91 11.04 12.39 -0.75
CA THR A 91 10.23 13.38 -0.03
C THR A 91 8.75 13.24 -0.32
N TRP A 92 7.92 13.63 0.65
CA TRP A 92 6.50 13.92 0.52
C TRP A 92 6.31 15.42 0.29
N GLY A 93 5.58 15.82 -0.75
CA GLY A 93 5.34 17.23 -1.07
C GLY A 93 6.62 18.06 -1.26
N GLY A 94 7.73 17.43 -1.58
CA GLY A 94 9.02 18.08 -1.78
C GLY A 94 9.74 18.53 -0.50
N THR A 95 9.13 18.40 0.68
CA THR A 95 9.65 18.96 1.94
C THR A 95 9.90 17.89 3.01
N TYR A 96 8.93 17.03 3.26
CA TYR A 96 9.06 16.01 4.31
C TYR A 96 9.79 14.78 3.79
N ARG A 97 10.76 14.29 4.58
CA ARG A 97 11.48 13.07 4.22
C ARG A 97 10.53 11.87 4.22
N ASN A 98 10.61 11.08 3.15
CA ASN A 98 9.95 9.79 3.08
C ASN A 98 10.76 8.73 3.83
N THR A 99 10.12 7.67 4.28
CA THR A 99 10.83 6.57 4.94
C THR A 99 11.61 5.75 3.91
N PRO A 100 12.80 5.20 4.28
CA PRO A 100 13.59 4.36 3.37
C PRO A 100 12.79 3.19 2.80
N ASP A 101 11.98 2.54 3.63
CA ASP A 101 11.15 1.39 3.23
C ASP A 101 10.11 1.77 2.16
N HIS A 102 9.42 2.91 2.31
CA HIS A 102 8.48 3.38 1.30
C HIS A 102 9.17 3.66 -0.04
N VAL A 103 10.35 4.29 0.01
CA VAL A 103 11.16 4.56 -1.19
C VAL A 103 11.57 3.25 -1.87
N ALA A 104 12.08 2.29 -1.09
CA ALA A 104 12.55 1.00 -1.61
C ALA A 104 11.40 0.19 -2.23
N VAL A 105 10.28 0.04 -1.50
CA VAL A 105 9.10 -0.72 -1.95
C VAL A 105 8.42 -0.04 -3.14
N GLY A 106 8.22 1.29 -3.08
CA GLY A 106 7.61 2.03 -4.18
C GLY A 106 8.40 1.90 -5.47
N ARG A 107 9.73 1.98 -5.40
CA ARG A 107 10.60 1.80 -6.55
C ARG A 107 10.60 0.36 -7.06
N ALA A 108 10.69 -0.62 -6.15
CA ALA A 108 10.67 -2.02 -6.52
C ALA A 108 9.34 -2.46 -7.16
N ALA A 109 8.21 -1.89 -6.73
CA ALA A 109 6.90 -2.19 -7.31
C ALA A 109 6.77 -1.68 -8.76
N LEU A 110 7.34 -0.50 -9.08
CA LEU A 110 7.39 0.02 -10.45
C LEU A 110 8.18 -0.92 -11.38
N ASP A 111 9.34 -1.39 -10.92
CA ASP A 111 10.17 -2.30 -11.72
C ASP A 111 9.53 -3.71 -11.79
N ALA A 112 9.00 -4.21 -10.68
CA ALA A 112 8.43 -5.56 -10.59
C ALA A 112 7.18 -5.74 -11.49
N ALA A 113 6.47 -4.68 -11.83
CA ALA A 113 5.35 -4.74 -12.78
C ALA A 113 5.82 -5.23 -14.16
N ALA A 114 6.96 -4.73 -14.65
CA ALA A 114 7.57 -5.20 -15.89
C ALA A 114 8.25 -6.57 -15.72
N ASP A 115 8.93 -6.79 -14.59
CA ASP A 115 9.60 -8.07 -14.29
C ASP A 115 8.62 -9.25 -14.28
N ALA A 116 7.42 -9.04 -13.75
CA ALA A 116 6.40 -10.07 -13.67
C ALA A 116 5.95 -10.61 -15.05
N GLY A 117 5.99 -9.78 -16.09
CA GLY A 117 5.68 -10.17 -17.47
C GLY A 117 6.81 -10.93 -18.16
N ASN A 118 8.03 -10.83 -17.67
CA ASN A 118 9.20 -11.38 -18.35
C ASN A 118 9.63 -12.72 -17.76
N ARG A 119 9.56 -13.81 -18.54
CA ARG A 119 9.92 -15.16 -18.10
C ARG A 119 11.40 -15.36 -17.76
N TRP A 120 12.26 -14.47 -18.24
CA TRP A 120 13.71 -14.56 -18.05
C TRP A 120 14.21 -13.71 -16.89
N ILE A 121 13.36 -12.83 -16.37
CA ILE A 121 13.60 -12.16 -15.11
C ILE A 121 12.99 -13.05 -14.00
N PHE A 122 13.82 -13.46 -13.06
CA PHE A 122 13.45 -14.41 -12.00
C PHE A 122 12.88 -15.73 -12.55
N PRO A 123 13.67 -16.48 -13.39
CA PRO A 123 13.19 -17.68 -14.05
C PRO A 123 12.80 -18.80 -13.05
N GLU A 124 13.33 -18.76 -11.83
CA GLU A 124 12.98 -19.68 -10.73
C GLU A 124 11.49 -19.58 -10.36
N LEU A 125 10.85 -18.43 -10.51
CA LEU A 125 9.40 -18.29 -10.27
C LEU A 125 8.57 -19.18 -11.20
N GLY A 126 9.03 -19.41 -12.42
CA GLY A 126 8.42 -20.37 -13.33
C GLY A 126 8.53 -21.82 -12.83
N ALA A 127 9.64 -22.19 -12.22
CA ALA A 127 9.80 -23.49 -11.59
C ALA A 127 8.94 -23.65 -10.32
N GLU A 128 8.60 -22.56 -9.65
CA GLU A 128 7.64 -22.49 -8.53
C GLU A 128 6.16 -22.51 -9.01
N GLY A 129 5.91 -22.60 -10.32
CA GLY A 129 4.56 -22.61 -10.90
C GLY A 129 3.96 -21.20 -11.13
N LEU A 130 4.71 -20.16 -10.90
CA LEU A 130 4.29 -18.78 -11.11
C LEU A 130 4.58 -18.35 -12.55
N VAL A 131 3.62 -18.56 -13.44
CA VAL A 131 3.75 -18.17 -14.84
C VAL A 131 3.79 -16.66 -15.01
N PRO A 132 4.55 -16.13 -16.00
CA PRO A 132 4.59 -14.70 -16.27
C PRO A 132 3.20 -14.07 -16.42
N TRP A 133 3.08 -12.85 -15.91
CA TRP A 133 1.89 -12.04 -16.03
C TRP A 133 2.22 -10.67 -16.62
N ASP A 134 1.81 -10.44 -17.85
CA ASP A 134 1.97 -9.19 -18.62
C ASP A 134 0.71 -8.32 -18.64
N GLY A 135 -0.27 -8.65 -17.79
CA GLY A 135 -1.57 -7.98 -17.73
C GLY A 135 -1.60 -6.73 -16.85
N VAL A 136 -0.49 -6.36 -16.20
CA VAL A 136 -0.42 -5.07 -15.47
C VAL A 136 -0.46 -3.94 -16.49
N ARG A 137 -1.49 -3.12 -16.44
CA ARG A 137 -1.69 -1.99 -17.37
C ARG A 137 -1.19 -0.67 -16.77
N TRP A 138 -1.23 -0.56 -15.45
CA TRP A 138 -0.91 0.66 -14.73
C TRP A 138 -0.25 0.36 -13.38
N VAL A 139 0.72 1.20 -13.02
CA VAL A 139 1.16 1.33 -11.62
C VAL A 139 0.75 2.70 -11.12
N GLY A 140 -0.06 2.73 -10.06
CA GLY A 140 -0.50 3.94 -9.37
C GLY A 140 0.37 4.22 -8.14
N VAL A 141 1.04 5.34 -8.11
CA VAL A 141 1.84 5.77 -6.96
C VAL A 141 1.04 6.73 -6.10
N PHE A 142 0.68 6.28 -4.91
CA PHE A 142 0.01 7.10 -3.89
C PHE A 142 1.01 8.03 -3.20
N GLY A 143 0.57 9.22 -2.83
CA GLY A 143 1.39 10.20 -2.11
C GLY A 143 2.49 10.84 -2.95
N SER A 144 2.42 10.75 -4.28
CA SER A 144 3.31 11.48 -5.18
C SER A 144 3.00 12.98 -5.15
N ASP A 145 4.05 13.79 -5.26
CA ASP A 145 3.97 15.25 -5.47
C ASP A 145 3.60 15.63 -6.92
N ARG A 146 3.50 14.62 -7.82
CA ARG A 146 3.18 14.78 -9.25
C ARG A 146 1.94 13.99 -9.68
N PRO A 147 0.80 14.13 -8.97
CA PRO A 147 -0.37 13.34 -9.28
C PRO A 147 -0.93 13.69 -10.67
N THR A 148 -1.28 12.66 -11.41
CA THR A 148 -1.88 12.76 -12.75
C THR A 148 -3.36 12.41 -12.75
N HIS A 149 -3.81 11.65 -11.75
CA HIS A 149 -5.18 11.15 -11.62
C HIS A 149 -5.70 11.31 -10.19
N ALA A 150 -7.02 11.40 -10.07
CA ALA A 150 -7.71 11.46 -8.79
C ALA A 150 -8.93 10.52 -8.80
N VAL A 151 -9.22 9.95 -7.66
CA VAL A 151 -10.39 9.09 -7.43
C VAL A 151 -11.23 9.71 -6.34
N ASP A 152 -12.56 9.78 -6.55
CA ASP A 152 -13.51 10.24 -5.56
C ASP A 152 -13.41 9.38 -4.28
N ALA A 153 -13.14 10.03 -3.16
CA ALA A 153 -12.96 9.36 -1.88
C ALA A 153 -14.23 9.34 -1.03
N GLU A 154 -15.21 10.22 -1.34
CA GLU A 154 -16.41 10.41 -0.54
C GLU A 154 -17.17 9.09 -0.29
N PRO A 155 -17.42 8.23 -1.31
CA PRO A 155 -18.19 7.00 -1.10
C PRO A 155 -17.54 6.00 -0.16
N GLY A 156 -16.20 6.06 0.00
CA GLY A 156 -15.43 5.12 0.81
C GLY A 156 -14.85 5.68 2.10
N LEU A 157 -15.02 6.96 2.39
CA LEU A 157 -14.31 7.67 3.45
C LEU A 157 -14.60 7.08 4.85
N GLU A 158 -15.85 6.90 5.21
CA GLU A 158 -16.24 6.36 6.51
C GLU A 158 -15.74 4.91 6.72
N ARG A 159 -15.72 4.09 5.66
CA ARG A 159 -15.11 2.75 5.74
C ARG A 159 -13.59 2.84 5.85
N GLY A 160 -12.97 3.80 5.17
CA GLY A 160 -11.54 4.08 5.29
C GLY A 160 -11.15 4.45 6.73
N ILE A 161 -11.94 5.32 7.38
CA ILE A 161 -11.73 5.71 8.78
C ILE A 161 -11.82 4.48 9.70
N ARG A 162 -12.85 3.66 9.55
CA ARG A 162 -12.98 2.41 10.34
C ARG A 162 -11.87 1.41 10.06
N SER A 163 -11.39 1.33 8.82
CA SER A 163 -10.27 0.49 8.44
C SER A 163 -8.97 0.93 9.11
N LEU A 164 -8.72 2.24 9.14
CA LEU A 164 -7.56 2.79 9.86
C LEU A 164 -7.67 2.56 11.38
N LEU A 165 -8.86 2.75 11.95
CA LEU A 165 -9.13 2.53 13.38
C LEU A 165 -8.96 1.05 13.79
N ALA A 166 -9.07 0.10 12.84
CA ALA A 166 -8.79 -1.32 13.13
C ALA A 166 -7.31 -1.57 13.47
N HIS A 167 -6.40 -0.65 13.13
CA HIS A 167 -5.01 -0.63 13.60
C HIS A 167 -4.92 0.01 15.01
N ARG A 168 -5.75 -0.46 15.93
CA ARG A 168 -6.00 0.18 17.23
C ARG A 168 -4.74 0.42 18.04
N THR A 169 -3.94 -0.63 18.27
CA THR A 169 -2.73 -0.54 19.08
C THR A 169 -1.69 0.36 18.43
N TYR A 170 -1.59 0.31 17.10
CA TYR A 170 -0.69 1.18 16.36
C TYR A 170 -1.12 2.64 16.44
N VAL A 171 -2.40 2.93 16.27
CA VAL A 171 -2.92 4.30 16.37
C VAL A 171 -2.72 4.86 17.77
N GLU A 172 -2.99 4.09 18.82
CA GLU A 172 -2.76 4.49 20.22
C GLU A 172 -1.28 4.76 20.51
N ALA A 173 -0.35 4.12 19.79
CA ALA A 173 1.08 4.42 19.91
C ALA A 173 1.52 5.68 19.16
N LEU A 174 0.71 6.20 18.24
CA LEU A 174 1.03 7.38 17.44
C LEU A 174 0.52 8.69 18.05
N THR A 175 -0.50 8.64 18.89
CA THR A 175 -1.18 9.86 19.36
C THR A 175 -1.72 9.71 20.78
N GLU A 176 -1.77 10.84 21.49
CA GLU A 176 -2.47 11.00 22.77
C GLU A 176 -3.95 11.39 22.60
N GLU A 177 -4.37 11.69 21.36
CA GLU A 177 -5.76 12.04 21.03
C GLU A 177 -6.66 10.80 21.08
N ASP A 178 -7.98 11.02 21.09
CA ASP A 178 -8.94 9.94 20.85
C ASP A 178 -8.65 9.26 19.51
N PRO A 179 -8.43 7.94 19.48
CA PRO A 179 -8.05 7.22 18.25
C PRO A 179 -9.03 7.39 17.09
N GLU A 180 -10.34 7.45 17.35
CA GLU A 180 -11.34 7.64 16.30
C GLU A 180 -11.24 9.05 15.71
N GLN A 181 -11.09 10.06 16.57
CA GLN A 181 -10.95 11.45 16.12
C GLN A 181 -9.65 11.64 15.34
N TYR A 182 -8.55 11.05 15.79
CA TYR A 182 -7.27 11.06 15.07
C TYR A 182 -7.40 10.45 13.67
N CYS A 183 -7.97 9.24 13.55
CA CYS A 183 -8.18 8.58 12.28
C CYS A 183 -9.07 9.40 11.34
N ARG A 184 -10.13 10.00 11.88
CA ARG A 184 -11.05 10.85 11.11
C ARG A 184 -10.34 12.08 10.59
N ASN A 185 -9.64 12.82 11.43
CA ASN A 185 -8.90 14.01 11.05
C ASN A 185 -7.86 13.68 9.97
N LEU A 186 -7.04 12.66 10.21
CA LEU A 186 -5.96 12.25 9.29
C LEU A 186 -6.50 11.93 7.89
N LEU A 187 -7.58 11.15 7.78
CA LEU A 187 -8.11 10.77 6.47
C LEU A 187 -8.89 11.93 5.82
N THR A 188 -9.65 12.70 6.58
CA THR A 188 -10.40 13.85 6.05
C THR A 188 -9.45 14.91 5.50
N ASP A 189 -8.39 15.24 6.23
CA ASP A 189 -7.37 16.18 5.79
C ASP A 189 -6.62 15.64 4.57
N GLY A 190 -6.25 14.35 4.59
CA GLY A 190 -5.54 13.71 3.48
C GLY A 190 -6.32 13.75 2.16
N VAL A 191 -7.63 13.46 2.18
CA VAL A 191 -8.46 13.50 0.96
C VAL A 191 -8.89 14.92 0.60
N GLY A 192 -8.87 15.85 1.55
CA GLY A 192 -9.18 17.26 1.35
C GLY A 192 -8.10 18.01 0.57
N GLN A 193 -6.85 17.59 0.66
CA GLN A 193 -5.70 18.27 0.02
C GLN A 193 -5.85 18.43 -1.51
N ALA A 194 -6.55 17.52 -2.16
CA ALA A 194 -6.76 17.56 -3.62
C ALA A 194 -8.11 18.17 -4.02
N ALA A 195 -8.95 18.57 -3.06
CA ALA A 195 -10.33 18.96 -3.31
C ALA A 195 -10.46 20.12 -4.31
N ASP A 196 -9.61 21.15 -4.20
CA ASP A 196 -9.64 22.30 -5.10
C ASP A 196 -9.40 21.90 -6.57
N ARG A 197 -8.59 20.88 -6.80
CA ARG A 197 -8.27 20.34 -8.14
C ARG A 197 -9.30 19.34 -8.63
N PHE A 198 -10.19 18.87 -7.74
CA PHE A 198 -11.21 17.85 -8.03
C PHE A 198 -12.64 18.38 -7.84
N GLY A 199 -12.87 19.64 -8.16
CA GLY A 199 -14.20 20.28 -8.11
C GLY A 199 -14.77 20.42 -6.71
N GLY A 200 -13.93 20.59 -5.69
CA GLY A 200 -14.33 20.74 -4.28
C GLY A 200 -14.66 19.43 -3.56
N ARG A 201 -14.46 18.26 -4.21
CA ARG A 201 -14.76 16.95 -3.62
C ARG A 201 -13.54 16.29 -3.02
N PRO A 202 -13.71 15.53 -1.91
CA PRO A 202 -12.63 14.72 -1.35
C PRO A 202 -12.08 13.73 -2.38
N ALA A 203 -10.75 13.67 -2.53
CA ALA A 203 -10.13 12.80 -3.52
C ALA A 203 -8.82 12.19 -3.04
N VAL A 204 -8.58 10.95 -3.46
CA VAL A 204 -7.25 10.31 -3.37
C VAL A 204 -6.55 10.46 -4.72
N THR A 205 -5.31 10.93 -4.67
CA THR A 205 -4.53 11.19 -5.89
C THR A 205 -3.45 10.15 -6.12
N PHE A 206 -3.18 9.89 -7.40
CA PHE A 206 -2.16 8.97 -7.86
C PHE A 206 -1.37 9.56 -9.03
N GLU A 207 -0.07 9.27 -9.08
CA GLU A 207 0.72 9.37 -10.29
C GLU A 207 0.64 8.02 -11.00
N LEU A 208 0.08 7.98 -12.22
CA LEU A 208 -0.05 6.74 -12.98
C LEU A 208 1.08 6.58 -13.99
N PHE A 209 1.67 5.39 -13.98
CA PHE A 209 2.65 4.93 -14.95
C PHE A 209 2.03 3.82 -15.81
N PRO A 210 1.98 3.94 -17.14
CA PRO A 210 1.57 2.85 -18.01
C PRO A 210 2.66 1.76 -18.04
N CYS A 211 2.23 0.50 -18.14
CA CYS A 211 3.10 -0.66 -18.31
C CYS A 211 2.97 -1.27 -19.71
#